data_2d86d4c219a7166374727d190b8beac1
#
_entry.id   2d86d4c219a7166374727d190b8beac1
#
_cell.length_a   1.000
_cell.length_b   1.000
_cell.length_c   1.000
_cell.angle_alpha   90.00
_cell.angle_beta   90.00
_cell.angle_gamma   90.00
#
_symmetry.space_group_name_H-M   'P 1'
#
loop_
_entity.id
_entity.type
_entity.pdbx_description
1 polymer ?
#
loop_
_entity_poly.entity_id
_entity_poly.type
_entity_poly.pdbx_seq_one_letter_code
_entity_poly.pdbx_strand_id
1 'polypeptide(L)'
;MGDMNCDLLSSENIYARALLNVTDIYGLKQLIDEPTRVTPSTSTLIDLIFTSHQDNILCSGVTHVGISDHSLVYAYRKISIPPVSKGINLISYRQFKHFNSNNFRNDVSTQPWDDIKELYDPNDMWKKWKELFLSVCDKHAPVKTKRTRPTKSP
;
A
#
# COMPACT_ATOMS: atom_id res chain seq x y z
N MET A 1 -8.16 1.14 6.94
CA MET A 1 -7.50 2.46 6.91
C MET A 1 -7.25 2.89 5.47
N GLY A 2 -7.23 4.19 5.20
CA GLY A 2 -6.94 4.76 3.89
C GLY A 2 -7.57 6.13 3.69
N ASP A 3 -7.34 6.69 2.51
CA ASP A 3 -7.99 7.91 2.05
C ASP A 3 -9.47 7.59 1.69
N MET A 4 -10.39 8.23 2.43
CA MET A 4 -11.83 8.04 2.24
C MET A 4 -12.45 9.19 1.45
N ASN A 5 -11.69 10.25 1.14
CA ASN A 5 -12.15 11.48 0.51
C ASN A 5 -13.40 12.10 1.19
N CYS A 6 -13.63 11.78 2.45
CA CYS A 6 -14.72 12.29 3.29
C CYS A 6 -14.12 13.13 4.41
N ASP A 7 -14.18 14.45 4.30
CA ASP A 7 -13.59 15.33 5.31
C ASP A 7 -14.39 15.30 6.61
N LEU A 8 -13.79 14.73 7.66
CA LEU A 8 -14.41 14.64 8.99
C LEU A 8 -14.33 15.94 9.79
N LEU A 9 -13.57 16.95 9.36
CA LEU A 9 -13.57 18.27 9.98
C LEU A 9 -14.76 19.13 9.57
N SER A 10 -15.40 18.79 8.44
CA SER A 10 -16.58 19.49 7.94
C SER A 10 -17.87 18.86 8.48
N SER A 11 -18.52 19.53 9.41
CA SER A 11 -19.80 19.09 9.99
C SER A 11 -20.95 19.02 8.96
N GLU A 12 -20.83 19.74 7.86
CA GLU A 12 -21.83 19.77 6.78
C GLU A 12 -21.63 18.66 5.73
N ASN A 13 -20.50 17.97 5.76
CA ASN A 13 -20.20 16.91 4.80
C ASN A 13 -21.13 15.70 5.02
N ILE A 14 -22.08 15.52 4.11
CA ILE A 14 -23.07 14.43 4.17
C ILE A 14 -22.41 13.05 4.07
N TYR A 15 -21.34 12.91 3.30
CA TYR A 15 -20.60 11.65 3.15
C TYR A 15 -19.82 11.31 4.42
N ALA A 16 -19.23 12.31 5.09
CA ALA A 16 -18.58 12.12 6.38
C ALA A 16 -19.56 11.63 7.45
N ARG A 17 -20.77 12.23 7.52
CA ARG A 17 -21.81 11.77 8.43
C ARG A 17 -22.29 10.36 8.11
N ALA A 18 -22.46 10.03 6.82
CA ALA A 18 -22.86 8.69 6.41
C ALA A 18 -21.78 7.66 6.77
N LEU A 19 -20.49 7.99 6.56
CA LEU A 19 -19.36 7.15 6.94
C LEU A 19 -19.34 6.89 8.45
N LEU A 20 -19.46 7.95 9.27
CA LEU A 20 -19.48 7.83 10.73
C LEU A 20 -20.67 7.00 11.23
N ASN A 21 -21.84 7.14 10.64
CA ASN A 21 -23.00 6.31 10.98
C ASN A 21 -22.74 4.83 10.69
N VAL A 22 -22.15 4.51 9.53
CA VAL A 22 -21.80 3.12 9.19
C VAL A 22 -20.75 2.57 10.16
N THR A 23 -19.70 3.34 10.45
CA THR A 23 -18.65 2.89 11.36
C THR A 23 -19.18 2.69 12.79
N ASP A 24 -20.11 3.50 13.23
CA ASP A 24 -20.76 3.35 14.55
C ASP A 24 -21.61 2.08 14.63
N ILE A 25 -22.40 1.76 13.58
CA ILE A 25 -23.16 0.51 13.50
C ILE A 25 -22.26 -0.72 13.67
N TYR A 26 -21.04 -0.67 13.12
CA TYR A 26 -20.05 -1.78 13.24
C TYR A 26 -19.12 -1.64 14.47
N GLY A 27 -19.38 -0.70 15.37
CA GLY A 27 -18.57 -0.48 16.57
C GLY A 27 -17.12 -0.08 16.28
N LEU A 28 -16.89 0.60 15.16
CA LEU A 28 -15.56 1.05 14.76
C LEU A 28 -15.28 2.45 15.32
N LYS A 29 -14.11 2.61 15.92
CA LYS A 29 -13.59 3.90 16.40
C LYS A 29 -12.57 4.47 15.42
N GLN A 30 -12.76 5.72 15.04
CA GLN A 30 -11.81 6.50 14.27
C GLN A 30 -10.69 7.00 15.20
N LEU A 31 -9.43 6.97 14.74
CA LEU A 31 -8.23 7.17 15.57
C LEU A 31 -7.48 8.46 15.25
N ILE A 32 -7.77 9.12 14.14
CA ILE A 32 -7.04 10.29 13.65
C ILE A 32 -7.94 11.52 13.79
N ASP A 33 -7.49 12.50 14.55
CA ASP A 33 -8.25 13.72 14.88
C ASP A 33 -7.61 15.00 14.31
N GLU A 34 -6.44 14.88 13.69
CA GLU A 34 -5.73 15.97 13.05
C GLU A 34 -5.91 15.95 11.51
N PRO A 35 -5.78 17.11 10.83
CA PRO A 35 -5.80 17.16 9.37
C PRO A 35 -4.73 16.26 8.74
N THR A 36 -5.13 15.52 7.72
CA THR A 36 -4.23 14.59 7.00
C THR A 36 -3.86 15.06 5.61
N ARG A 37 -4.62 16.00 5.05
CA ARG A 37 -4.29 16.68 3.81
C ARG A 37 -4.28 18.18 4.01
N VAL A 38 -3.14 18.80 3.74
CA VAL A 38 -2.93 20.23 3.93
C VAL A 38 -2.37 20.84 2.66
N THR A 39 -3.09 21.84 2.14
CA THR A 39 -2.67 22.68 1.01
C THR A 39 -2.58 24.12 1.46
N PRO A 40 -2.06 25.06 0.65
CA PRO A 40 -2.05 26.48 1.01
C PRO A 40 -3.42 27.10 1.30
N SER A 41 -4.50 26.48 0.82
CA SER A 41 -5.87 27.00 0.93
C SER A 41 -6.82 26.09 1.69
N THR A 42 -6.47 24.84 1.96
CA THR A 42 -7.37 23.87 2.58
C THR A 42 -6.66 22.97 3.58
N SER A 43 -7.42 22.54 4.59
CA SER A 43 -6.96 21.59 5.60
C SER A 43 -8.10 20.60 5.87
N THR A 44 -7.91 19.33 5.56
CA THR A 44 -8.95 18.30 5.59
C THR A 44 -8.47 17.03 6.28
N LEU A 45 -9.40 16.32 6.92
CA LEU A 45 -9.19 15.03 7.57
C LEU A 45 -9.85 13.92 6.72
N ILE A 46 -9.12 13.36 5.79
CA ILE A 46 -9.62 12.39 4.81
C ILE A 46 -8.92 11.04 4.86
N ASP A 47 -7.70 10.96 5.40
CA ASP A 47 -6.98 9.72 5.61
C ASP A 47 -7.29 9.19 7.02
N LEU A 48 -8.04 8.10 7.08
CA LEU A 48 -8.67 7.62 8.32
C LEU A 48 -8.16 6.24 8.72
N ILE A 49 -8.08 6.02 10.04
CA ILE A 49 -7.81 4.71 10.63
C ILE A 49 -8.95 4.35 11.57
N PHE A 50 -9.64 3.27 11.29
CA PHE A 50 -10.68 2.73 12.16
C PHE A 50 -10.23 1.46 12.86
N THR A 51 -10.69 1.25 14.09
CA THR A 51 -10.45 0.04 14.86
C THR A 51 -11.71 -0.42 15.59
N SER A 52 -11.91 -1.74 15.67
CA SER A 52 -12.91 -2.37 16.53
C SER A 52 -12.38 -2.69 17.94
N HIS A 53 -11.08 -2.45 18.21
CA HIS A 53 -10.41 -2.79 19.46
C HIS A 53 -9.54 -1.63 19.92
N GLN A 54 -10.17 -0.57 20.42
CA GLN A 54 -9.47 0.63 20.88
C GLN A 54 -8.46 0.35 21.99
N ASP A 55 -8.77 -0.57 22.92
CA ASP A 55 -7.92 -0.95 24.04
C ASP A 55 -6.56 -1.55 23.61
N ASN A 56 -6.49 -2.02 22.38
CA ASN A 56 -5.25 -2.56 21.81
C ASN A 56 -4.41 -1.47 21.11
N ILE A 57 -4.88 -0.24 21.03
CA ILE A 57 -4.13 0.87 20.44
C ILE A 57 -3.30 1.57 21.52
N LEU A 58 -2.01 1.69 21.28
CA LEU A 58 -1.09 2.42 22.17
C LEU A 58 -1.12 3.92 21.92
N CYS A 59 -1.02 4.30 20.67
CA CYS A 59 -1.15 5.67 20.20
C CYS A 59 -1.44 5.69 18.70
N SER A 60 -1.95 6.81 18.21
CA SER A 60 -2.15 7.11 16.80
C SER A 60 -1.82 8.57 16.56
N GLY A 61 -1.63 8.96 15.30
CA GLY A 61 -1.36 10.36 14.99
C GLY A 61 -1.05 10.59 13.51
N VAL A 62 -0.63 11.82 13.24
CA VAL A 62 -0.30 12.33 11.92
C VAL A 62 1.14 12.83 11.90
N THR A 63 1.85 12.60 10.82
CA THR A 63 3.21 13.14 10.61
C THR A 63 3.32 13.76 9.23
N HIS A 64 3.65 15.04 9.18
CA HIS A 64 3.88 15.76 7.93
C HIS A 64 5.24 15.37 7.34
N VAL A 65 5.25 14.83 6.13
CA VAL A 65 6.48 14.31 5.49
C VAL A 65 7.04 15.22 4.39
N GLY A 66 6.34 16.28 4.01
CA GLY A 66 6.83 17.31 3.08
C GLY A 66 7.03 16.89 1.62
N ILE A 67 6.66 15.65 1.26
CA ILE A 67 6.79 15.11 -0.10
C ILE A 67 5.45 15.06 -0.85
N SER A 68 4.35 15.34 -0.15
CA SER A 68 2.98 15.32 -0.65
C SER A 68 2.16 16.32 0.15
N ASP A 69 0.99 16.71 -0.36
CA ASP A 69 -0.06 17.41 0.38
C ASP A 69 -0.78 16.48 1.38
N HIS A 70 -0.62 15.16 1.24
CA HIS A 70 -1.04 14.17 2.24
C HIS A 70 0.05 13.89 3.27
N SER A 71 -0.36 13.75 4.53
CA SER A 71 0.47 13.39 5.66
C SER A 71 0.44 11.88 5.90
N LEU A 72 1.49 11.37 6.53
CA LEU A 72 1.51 9.97 6.98
C LEU A 72 0.64 9.83 8.23
N VAL A 73 -0.31 8.91 8.21
CA VAL A 73 -1.10 8.53 9.38
C VAL A 73 -0.60 7.21 9.94
N TYR A 74 -0.56 7.08 11.27
CA TYR A 74 -0.08 5.88 11.93
C TYR A 74 -0.92 5.50 13.14
N ALA A 75 -0.89 4.21 13.48
CA ALA A 75 -1.37 3.69 14.76
C ALA A 75 -0.48 2.54 15.24
N TYR A 76 -0.08 2.60 16.51
CA TYR A 76 0.65 1.52 17.17
C TYR A 76 -0.33 0.61 17.91
N ARG A 77 -0.34 -0.66 17.55
CA ARG A 77 -1.23 -1.65 18.14
C ARG A 77 -0.44 -2.69 18.95
N LYS A 78 -0.92 -3.01 20.15
CA LYS A 78 -0.47 -4.18 20.90
C LYS A 78 -0.91 -5.44 20.16
N ILE A 79 0.03 -6.25 19.72
CA ILE A 79 -0.23 -7.54 19.09
C ILE A 79 0.50 -8.59 19.91
N SER A 80 -0.24 -9.56 20.48
CA SER A 80 0.37 -10.78 20.96
C SER A 80 0.82 -11.59 19.75
N ILE A 81 2.10 -11.55 19.44
CA ILE A 81 2.68 -12.38 18.38
C ILE A 81 2.87 -13.77 18.99
N PRO A 82 2.12 -14.79 18.55
CA PRO A 82 2.40 -16.15 19.00
C PRO A 82 3.85 -16.49 18.64
N PRO A 83 4.56 -17.24 19.48
CA PRO A 83 5.94 -17.62 19.21
C PRO A 83 6.01 -18.24 17.80
N VAL A 84 6.75 -17.58 16.91
CA VAL A 84 6.94 -18.06 15.54
C VAL A 84 7.52 -19.46 15.64
N SER A 85 6.79 -20.44 15.13
CA SER A 85 7.34 -21.79 15.01
C SER A 85 8.67 -21.67 14.26
N LYS A 86 9.69 -22.39 14.71
CA LYS A 86 11.06 -22.37 14.14
C LYS A 86 11.10 -22.93 12.71
N GLY A 87 10.12 -22.56 11.90
CA GLY A 87 10.02 -22.96 10.50
C GLY A 87 11.10 -22.25 9.65
N ILE A 88 11.50 -22.94 8.61
CA ILE A 88 12.38 -22.35 7.58
C ILE A 88 11.52 -21.37 6.79
N ASN A 89 11.84 -20.08 6.86
CA ASN A 89 11.20 -19.08 6.00
C ASN A 89 11.82 -19.11 4.60
N LEU A 90 10.98 -19.30 3.61
CA LEU A 90 11.38 -19.16 2.20
C LEU A 90 11.07 -17.71 1.77
N ILE A 91 12.10 -16.98 1.39
CA ILE A 91 11.96 -15.63 0.85
C ILE A 91 12.26 -15.70 -0.64
N SER A 92 11.31 -15.25 -1.45
CA SER A 92 11.50 -15.05 -2.89
C SER A 92 11.91 -13.61 -3.15
N TYR A 93 12.96 -13.43 -3.96
CA TYR A 93 13.47 -12.10 -4.30
C TYR A 93 14.01 -12.08 -5.72
N ARG A 94 14.03 -10.92 -6.36
CA ARG A 94 14.67 -10.74 -7.66
C ARG A 94 16.18 -10.53 -7.49
N GLN A 95 16.97 -11.26 -8.26
CA GLN A 95 18.43 -11.17 -8.22
C GLN A 95 18.95 -10.12 -9.20
N PHE A 96 19.44 -8.99 -8.69
CA PHE A 96 20.00 -7.89 -9.49
C PHE A 96 21.52 -7.93 -9.68
N LYS A 97 22.20 -9.02 -9.26
CA LYS A 97 23.69 -9.11 -9.29
C LYS A 97 24.30 -8.81 -10.67
N HIS A 98 23.63 -9.22 -11.74
CA HIS A 98 24.10 -9.05 -13.12
C HIS A 98 23.16 -8.16 -13.94
N PHE A 99 22.35 -7.35 -13.27
CA PHE A 99 21.42 -6.45 -13.94
C PHE A 99 22.17 -5.36 -14.71
N ASN A 100 21.85 -5.21 -16.00
CA ASN A 100 22.35 -4.15 -16.86
C ASN A 100 21.15 -3.30 -17.36
N SER A 101 21.12 -2.03 -16.97
CA SER A 101 20.01 -1.13 -17.26
C SER A 101 19.84 -0.84 -18.76
N ASN A 102 20.95 -0.80 -19.53
CA ASN A 102 20.89 -0.54 -20.97
C ASN A 102 20.31 -1.74 -21.72
N ASN A 103 20.76 -2.95 -21.38
CA ASN A 103 20.21 -4.16 -21.97
C ASN A 103 18.73 -4.36 -21.59
N PHE A 104 18.38 -4.07 -20.34
CA PHE A 104 16.99 -4.11 -19.90
C PHE A 104 16.10 -3.13 -20.69
N ARG A 105 16.54 -1.88 -20.85
CA ARG A 105 15.81 -0.87 -21.65
C ARG A 105 15.65 -1.29 -23.11
N ASN A 106 16.67 -1.84 -23.70
CA ASN A 106 16.62 -2.33 -25.09
C ASN A 106 15.60 -3.47 -25.20
N ASP A 107 15.66 -4.45 -24.30
CA ASP A 107 14.71 -5.58 -24.32
C ASP A 107 13.27 -5.15 -24.05
N VAL A 108 13.05 -4.16 -23.20
CA VAL A 108 11.72 -3.55 -23.00
C VAL A 108 11.23 -2.85 -24.25
N SER A 109 12.11 -2.06 -24.92
CA SER A 109 11.72 -1.30 -26.12
C SER A 109 11.41 -2.18 -27.33
N THR A 110 11.96 -3.40 -27.38
CA THR A 110 11.76 -4.36 -28.49
C THR A 110 10.57 -5.31 -28.27
N GLN A 111 9.86 -5.20 -27.13
CA GLN A 111 8.64 -6.00 -26.92
C GLN A 111 7.53 -5.61 -27.86
N PRO A 112 6.66 -6.54 -28.27
CA PRO A 112 5.54 -6.27 -29.18
C PRO A 112 4.37 -5.58 -28.44
N TRP A 113 4.61 -4.34 -27.99
CA TRP A 113 3.59 -3.56 -27.27
C TRP A 113 2.34 -3.26 -28.07
N ASP A 114 2.45 -3.28 -29.40
CA ASP A 114 1.31 -3.03 -30.29
C ASP A 114 0.26 -4.16 -30.22
N ASP A 115 0.64 -5.38 -29.87
CA ASP A 115 -0.31 -6.47 -29.63
C ASP A 115 -1.38 -6.12 -28.57
N ILE A 116 -1.05 -5.19 -27.65
CA ILE A 116 -2.00 -4.77 -26.59
C ILE A 116 -3.13 -3.94 -27.20
N LYS A 117 -2.84 -3.16 -28.24
CA LYS A 117 -3.83 -2.29 -28.90
C LYS A 117 -4.89 -3.07 -29.68
N GLU A 118 -4.61 -4.33 -30.00
CA GLU A 118 -5.55 -5.24 -30.67
C GLU A 118 -6.58 -5.85 -29.72
N LEU A 119 -6.38 -5.71 -28.41
CA LEU A 119 -7.28 -6.23 -27.37
C LEU A 119 -8.34 -5.18 -27.01
N TYR A 120 -9.56 -5.66 -26.73
CA TYR A 120 -10.71 -4.81 -26.39
C TYR A 120 -11.01 -4.78 -24.89
N ASP A 121 -10.76 -5.89 -24.18
CA ASP A 121 -11.00 -6.00 -22.75
C ASP A 121 -9.82 -5.41 -21.96
N PRO A 122 -10.03 -4.42 -21.08
CA PRO A 122 -8.96 -3.84 -20.26
C PRO A 122 -8.19 -4.86 -19.39
N ASN A 123 -8.84 -5.93 -18.96
CA ASN A 123 -8.19 -6.98 -18.16
C ASN A 123 -7.24 -7.80 -19.03
N ASP A 124 -7.61 -8.10 -20.29
CA ASP A 124 -6.75 -8.79 -21.24
C ASP A 124 -5.57 -7.90 -21.66
N MET A 125 -5.81 -6.60 -21.88
CA MET A 125 -4.75 -5.62 -22.14
C MET A 125 -3.74 -5.60 -20.98
N TRP A 126 -4.23 -5.50 -19.73
CA TRP A 126 -3.39 -5.51 -18.54
C TRP A 126 -2.62 -6.82 -18.38
N LYS A 127 -3.28 -7.96 -18.63
CA LYS A 127 -2.65 -9.29 -18.57
C LYS A 127 -1.52 -9.39 -19.59
N LYS A 128 -1.75 -9.01 -20.85
CA LYS A 128 -0.74 -9.02 -21.91
C LYS A 128 0.43 -8.11 -21.58
N TRP A 129 0.15 -6.86 -21.14
CA TRP A 129 1.19 -5.94 -20.71
C TRP A 129 2.08 -6.54 -19.61
N LYS A 130 1.43 -7.09 -18.60
CA LYS A 130 2.13 -7.71 -17.47
C LYS A 130 2.98 -8.90 -17.90
N GLU A 131 2.50 -9.74 -18.80
CA GLU A 131 3.25 -10.88 -19.34
C GLU A 131 4.51 -10.42 -20.09
N LEU A 132 4.39 -9.45 -20.99
CA LEU A 132 5.50 -8.90 -21.74
C LEU A 132 6.54 -8.25 -20.81
N PHE A 133 6.10 -7.42 -19.89
CA PHE A 133 7.00 -6.74 -18.95
C PHE A 133 7.70 -7.71 -18.00
N LEU A 134 6.97 -8.66 -17.42
CA LEU A 134 7.54 -9.64 -16.50
C LEU A 134 8.51 -10.59 -17.18
N SER A 135 8.29 -10.93 -18.46
CA SER A 135 9.24 -11.77 -19.22
C SER A 135 10.63 -11.11 -19.30
N VAL A 136 10.67 -9.81 -19.55
CA VAL A 136 11.92 -9.03 -19.55
C VAL A 136 12.50 -8.93 -18.14
N CYS A 137 11.64 -8.69 -17.14
CA CYS A 137 12.10 -8.67 -15.74
C CYS A 137 12.73 -9.99 -15.31
N ASP A 138 12.15 -11.12 -15.69
CA ASP A 138 12.66 -12.46 -15.35
C ASP A 138 13.97 -12.79 -16.05
N LYS A 139 14.14 -12.28 -17.27
CA LYS A 139 15.41 -12.41 -18.02
C LYS A 139 16.55 -11.64 -17.33
N HIS A 140 16.33 -10.40 -16.91
CA HIS A 140 17.36 -9.51 -16.39
C HIS A 140 17.53 -9.57 -14.86
N ALA A 141 16.47 -9.92 -14.14
CA ALA A 141 16.45 -10.04 -12.69
C ALA A 141 15.60 -11.26 -12.27
N PRO A 142 16.11 -12.49 -12.49
CA PRO A 142 15.37 -13.71 -12.22
C PRO A 142 14.97 -13.83 -10.75
N VAL A 143 13.78 -14.39 -10.51
CA VAL A 143 13.29 -14.66 -9.16
C VAL A 143 14.07 -15.84 -8.58
N LYS A 144 14.64 -15.65 -7.39
CA LYS A 144 15.31 -16.70 -6.61
C LYS A 144 14.65 -16.84 -5.25
N THR A 145 14.70 -18.07 -4.75
CA THR A 145 14.19 -18.39 -3.41
C THR A 145 15.38 -18.69 -2.50
N LYS A 146 15.39 -18.07 -1.32
CA LYS A 146 16.40 -18.31 -0.28
C LYS A 146 15.73 -18.78 1.00
N ARG A 147 16.30 -19.80 1.62
CA ARG A 147 15.95 -20.22 2.97
C ARG A 147 16.58 -19.26 3.97
N THR A 148 15.78 -18.66 4.83
CA THR A 148 16.27 -17.83 5.93
C THR A 148 15.91 -18.47 7.26
N ARG A 149 16.83 -18.41 8.21
CA ARG A 149 16.50 -18.73 9.60
C ARG A 149 15.73 -17.55 10.19
N PRO A 150 14.69 -17.78 11.00
CA PRO A 150 14.05 -16.70 11.70
C PRO A 150 15.09 -15.95 12.53
N THR A 151 15.26 -14.67 12.27
CA THR A 151 16.02 -13.77 13.14
C THR A 151 15.29 -13.71 14.48
N LYS A 152 16.00 -13.90 15.58
CA LYS A 152 15.47 -13.57 16.89
C LYS A 152 15.17 -12.07 16.84
N SER A 153 13.91 -11.69 17.07
CA SER A 153 13.60 -10.28 17.39
C SER A 153 14.42 -9.88 18.61
N PRO A 154 14.95 -8.65 18.60
CA PRO A 154 15.60 -8.10 19.78
C PRO A 154 14.65 -8.01 20.96
#